data_4feeb1d33194714e5359674898bdb4d0
#
_entry.id   4feeb1d33194714e5359674898bdb4d0
#
_cell.length_a   1.000
_cell.length_b   1.000
_cell.length_c   1.000
_cell.angle_alpha   90.00
_cell.angle_beta   90.00
_cell.angle_gamma   90.00
#
_symmetry.space_group_name_H-M   'P 1'
#
loop_
_entity.id
_entity.type
_entity.pdbx_description
1 polymer ?
#
loop_
_entity_poly.entity_id
_entity_poly.type
_entity_poly.pdbx_seq_one_letter_code
_entity_poly.pdbx_strand_id
1 'polypeptide(L)'
;MPHEPISIYVVDGDPQALQTQIAFLSAAGYAAIPCGSAEQFLKLFDPERKACVAMELRLPGMSGRELQDYLAANGLDIPIVIVTAHGDVPIAVQTLRAGAVDFIEKPAPQSRLLEAIGTASELIFAREPNRLSQQIIAQRLRSLTDREREVLEHLLKGKLNKEIAVELNVSQRTIEAHRARIREKTRTRGIVDLIRMFG
;
A
#
# COMPACT_ATOMS: atom_id res chain seq x y z
N MET A 1 -11.75 -4.04 20.50
CA MET A 1 -10.27 -4.18 20.31
C MET A 1 -9.73 -2.79 20.07
N PRO A 2 -8.74 -2.30 20.83
CA PRO A 2 -8.10 -1.04 20.48
C PRO A 2 -7.41 -1.27 19.10
N HIS A 3 -7.86 -0.53 18.11
CA HIS A 3 -7.19 -0.50 16.81
C HIS A 3 -5.77 0.03 17.02
N GLU A 4 -4.77 -0.62 16.42
CA GLU A 4 -3.43 -0.06 16.38
C GLU A 4 -3.51 1.39 15.93
N PRO A 5 -2.86 2.33 16.66
CA PRO A 5 -2.93 3.74 16.31
C PRO A 5 -2.34 3.96 14.92
N ILE A 6 -3.11 4.65 14.07
CA ILE A 6 -2.64 5.06 12.74
C ILE A 6 -1.56 6.11 12.92
N SER A 7 -0.44 5.96 12.22
CA SER A 7 0.62 6.95 12.16
C SER A 7 0.30 8.00 11.09
N ILE A 8 0.37 9.28 11.46
CA ILE A 8 0.15 10.40 10.53
C ILE A 8 1.51 11.07 10.27
N TYR A 9 2.07 10.86 9.09
CA TYR A 9 3.25 11.61 8.67
C TYR A 9 2.80 13.01 8.23
N VAL A 10 3.34 14.02 8.87
CA VAL A 10 3.10 15.43 8.49
C VAL A 10 4.34 15.94 7.80
N VAL A 11 4.23 16.26 6.51
CA VAL A 11 5.35 16.69 5.68
C VAL A 11 5.16 18.15 5.30
N ASP A 12 5.94 19.04 5.93
CA ASP A 12 5.85 20.48 5.72
C ASP A 12 7.23 21.12 5.91
N GLY A 13 7.65 21.93 4.96
CA GLY A 13 8.93 22.64 5.00
C GLY A 13 8.94 23.83 5.95
N ASP A 14 7.77 24.33 6.37
CA ASP A 14 7.65 25.38 7.38
C ASP A 14 7.61 24.79 8.79
N PRO A 15 8.63 25.04 9.63
CA PRO A 15 8.69 24.48 10.99
C PRO A 15 7.51 24.88 11.87
N GLN A 16 6.96 26.09 11.69
CA GLN A 16 5.84 26.56 12.49
C GLN A 16 4.53 25.86 12.09
N ALA A 17 4.28 25.73 10.80
CA ALA A 17 3.13 24.99 10.28
C ALA A 17 3.22 23.50 10.69
N LEU A 18 4.39 22.90 10.57
CA LEU A 18 4.66 21.52 10.97
C LEU A 18 4.37 21.32 12.47
N GLN A 19 4.93 22.16 13.35
CA GLN A 19 4.73 22.07 14.79
C GLN A 19 3.25 22.22 15.15
N THR A 20 2.54 23.15 14.52
CA THR A 20 1.11 23.40 14.77
C THR A 20 0.26 22.19 14.41
N GLN A 21 0.50 21.58 13.25
CA GLN A 21 -0.24 20.40 12.79
C GLN A 21 0.06 19.19 13.70
N ILE A 22 1.32 18.96 14.06
CA ILE A 22 1.72 17.88 14.96
C ILE A 22 1.05 18.03 16.33
N ALA A 23 1.10 19.20 16.94
CA ALA A 23 0.47 19.44 18.25
C ALA A 23 -1.03 19.17 18.21
N PHE A 24 -1.69 19.61 17.13
CA PHE A 24 -3.12 19.43 16.93
C PHE A 24 -3.52 17.96 16.74
N LEU A 25 -2.83 17.22 15.86
CA LEU A 25 -3.10 15.80 15.61
C LEU A 25 -2.79 14.96 16.86
N SER A 26 -1.71 15.27 17.59
CA SER A 26 -1.37 14.59 18.85
C SER A 26 -2.44 14.81 19.93
N ALA A 27 -2.97 16.03 20.04
CA ALA A 27 -4.07 16.35 20.94
C ALA A 27 -5.37 15.61 20.59
N ALA A 28 -5.58 15.31 19.31
CA ALA A 28 -6.68 14.48 18.81
C ALA A 28 -6.44 12.97 18.96
N GLY A 29 -5.31 12.54 19.53
CA GLY A 29 -4.99 11.14 19.81
C GLY A 29 -4.29 10.38 18.70
N TYR A 30 -3.83 11.05 17.63
CA TYR A 30 -3.07 10.43 16.55
C TYR A 30 -1.57 10.37 16.84
N ALA A 31 -0.89 9.33 16.35
CA ALA A 31 0.57 9.24 16.36
C ALA A 31 1.15 10.09 15.21
N ALA A 32 1.36 11.38 15.45
CA ALA A 32 1.83 12.33 14.44
C ALA A 32 3.37 12.34 14.35
N ILE A 33 3.92 12.18 13.15
CA ILE A 33 5.36 12.07 12.88
C ILE A 33 5.78 13.26 12.01
N PRO A 34 6.64 14.17 12.52
CA PRO A 34 7.07 15.34 11.76
C PRO A 34 8.11 14.99 10.70
N CYS A 35 7.95 15.55 9.50
CA CYS A 35 8.89 15.47 8.39
C CYS A 35 9.06 16.85 7.75
N GLY A 36 10.26 17.45 7.82
CA GLY A 36 10.55 18.75 7.25
C GLY A 36 10.80 18.73 5.74
N SER A 37 10.83 17.55 5.12
CA SER A 37 10.98 17.37 3.67
C SER A 37 10.47 16.01 3.22
N ALA A 38 10.30 15.84 1.91
CA ALA A 38 9.93 14.56 1.29
C ALA A 38 10.99 13.47 1.54
N GLU A 39 12.27 13.83 1.50
CA GLU A 39 13.38 12.90 1.73
C GLU A 39 13.40 12.41 3.19
N GLN A 40 13.03 13.28 4.14
CA GLN A 40 12.90 12.87 5.54
C GLN A 40 11.73 11.90 5.71
N PHE A 41 10.61 12.18 5.07
CA PHE A 41 9.46 11.25 5.05
C PHE A 41 9.88 9.89 4.50
N LEU A 42 10.54 9.82 3.34
CA LEU A 42 10.97 8.56 2.73
C LEU A 42 11.93 7.75 3.61
N LYS A 43 12.74 8.42 4.44
CA LYS A 43 13.64 7.74 5.42
C LYS A 43 12.89 7.16 6.62
N LEU A 44 11.79 7.81 7.04
CA LEU A 44 11.03 7.43 8.23
C LEU A 44 9.85 6.52 7.91
N PHE A 45 9.42 6.50 6.64
CA PHE A 45 8.26 5.75 6.22
C PHE A 45 8.48 4.25 6.31
N ASP A 46 7.61 3.61 7.06
CA ASP A 46 7.54 2.15 7.18
C ASP A 46 6.28 1.65 6.44
N PRO A 47 6.43 0.96 5.29
CA PRO A 47 5.30 0.47 4.52
C PRO A 47 4.47 -0.61 5.23
N GLU A 48 5.00 -1.22 6.30
CA GLU A 48 4.27 -2.21 7.10
C GLU A 48 3.34 -1.57 8.13
N ARG A 49 3.51 -0.28 8.43
CA ARG A 49 2.66 0.43 9.38
C ARG A 49 1.39 0.97 8.73
N LYS A 50 0.30 0.95 9.49
CA LYS A 50 -0.91 1.68 9.14
C LYS A 50 -0.64 3.17 9.23
N ALA A 51 -0.62 3.84 8.11
CA ALA A 51 -0.27 5.25 8.07
C ALA A 51 -1.01 6.00 6.96
N CYS A 52 -1.16 7.31 7.14
CA CYS A 52 -1.44 8.24 6.06
C CYS A 52 -0.44 9.40 6.10
N VAL A 53 -0.39 10.19 5.04
CA VAL A 53 0.47 11.37 4.96
C VAL A 53 -0.36 12.62 4.71
N ALA A 54 -0.14 13.65 5.54
CA ALA A 54 -0.62 15.01 5.31
C ALA A 54 0.57 15.83 4.81
N MET A 55 0.55 16.35 3.57
CA MET A 55 1.73 16.98 3.02
C MET A 55 1.47 18.30 2.28
N GLU A 56 2.42 19.21 2.44
CA GLU A 56 2.54 20.43 1.65
C GLU A 56 3.06 20.09 0.24
N LEU A 57 2.58 20.79 -0.77
CA LEU A 57 3.04 20.63 -2.16
C LEU A 57 4.40 21.28 -2.40
N ARG A 58 4.64 22.45 -1.80
CA ARG A 58 5.92 23.13 -1.91
C ARG A 58 6.82 22.77 -0.75
N LEU A 59 7.70 21.82 -1.00
CA LEU A 59 8.69 21.33 -0.05
C LEU A 59 10.11 21.68 -0.54
N PRO A 60 11.08 21.80 0.38
CA PRO A 60 12.48 21.89 -0.01
C PRO A 60 12.95 20.57 -0.64
N GLY A 61 13.75 20.65 -1.71
CA GLY A 61 14.21 19.47 -2.45
C GLY A 61 13.10 18.88 -3.32
N MET A 62 12.69 17.66 -3.05
CA MET A 62 11.59 16.99 -3.75
C MET A 62 10.25 17.63 -3.35
N SER A 63 9.49 18.10 -4.31
CA SER A 63 8.14 18.64 -4.09
C SER A 63 7.14 17.57 -3.62
N GLY A 64 6.04 17.97 -2.98
CA GLY A 64 4.98 17.05 -2.59
C GLY A 64 4.35 16.34 -3.78
N ARG A 65 4.31 16.98 -4.96
CA ARG A 65 3.84 16.35 -6.19
C ARG A 65 4.79 15.24 -6.64
N GLU A 66 6.08 15.50 -6.69
CA GLU A 66 7.08 14.49 -7.04
C GLU A 66 7.08 13.34 -6.04
N LEU A 67 6.86 13.62 -4.74
CA LEU A 67 6.68 12.58 -3.74
C LEU A 67 5.44 11.72 -4.01
N GLN A 68 4.30 12.33 -4.35
CA GLN A 68 3.08 11.59 -4.72
C GLN A 68 3.34 10.67 -5.92
N ASP A 69 3.96 11.19 -6.97
CA ASP A 69 4.31 10.42 -8.17
C ASP A 69 5.31 9.29 -7.85
N TYR A 70 6.30 9.55 -6.99
CA TYR A 70 7.26 8.55 -6.52
C TYR A 70 6.57 7.40 -5.76
N LEU A 71 5.67 7.72 -4.83
CA LEU A 71 4.93 6.71 -4.07
C LEU A 71 4.10 5.81 -5.00
N ALA A 72 3.39 6.41 -5.95
CA ALA A 72 2.60 5.69 -6.94
C ALA A 72 3.46 4.78 -7.83
N ALA A 73 4.59 5.30 -8.35
CA ALA A 73 5.50 4.54 -9.22
C ALA A 73 6.17 3.35 -8.50
N ASN A 74 6.34 3.42 -7.18
CA ASN A 74 6.93 2.34 -6.38
C ASN A 74 5.88 1.42 -5.73
N GLY A 75 4.59 1.59 -6.05
CA GLY A 75 3.51 0.76 -5.49
C GLY A 75 3.30 0.95 -3.99
N LEU A 76 3.72 2.09 -3.45
CA LEU A 76 3.56 2.45 -2.03
C LEU A 76 2.18 3.08 -1.83
N ASP A 77 1.21 2.22 -1.52
CA ASP A 77 -0.21 2.61 -1.40
C ASP A 77 -0.51 3.19 -0.01
N ILE A 78 -0.11 4.45 0.20
CA ILE A 78 -0.43 5.23 1.40
C ILE A 78 -1.46 6.32 1.08
N PRO A 79 -2.55 6.48 1.85
CA PRO A 79 -3.48 7.58 1.68
C PRO A 79 -2.80 8.94 1.87
N ILE A 80 -3.02 9.85 0.91
CA ILE A 80 -2.39 11.17 0.87
C ILE A 80 -3.47 12.24 1.05
N VAL A 81 -3.26 13.14 2.01
CA VAL A 81 -4.02 14.39 2.17
C VAL A 81 -3.10 15.55 1.84
N ILE A 82 -3.46 16.34 0.85
CA ILE A 82 -2.70 17.55 0.51
C ILE A 82 -3.16 18.71 1.39
N VAL A 83 -2.20 19.39 2.03
CA VAL A 83 -2.43 20.56 2.91
C VAL A 83 -1.47 21.67 2.49
N THR A 84 -1.91 22.59 1.64
CA THR A 84 -1.03 23.54 0.97
C THR A 84 -1.47 24.99 1.13
N ALA A 85 -0.49 25.90 1.23
CA ALA A 85 -0.73 27.35 1.12
C ALA A 85 -0.76 27.85 -0.33
N HIS A 86 -0.46 26.98 -1.31
CA HIS A 86 -0.29 27.35 -2.71
C HIS A 86 -1.22 26.52 -3.61
N GLY A 87 -2.49 26.42 -3.20
CA GLY A 87 -3.51 25.70 -3.95
C GLY A 87 -4.18 26.58 -5.01
N ASP A 88 -4.49 25.95 -6.13
CA ASP A 88 -5.49 26.46 -7.09
C ASP A 88 -6.36 25.30 -7.58
N VAL A 89 -7.43 25.61 -8.28
CA VAL A 89 -8.36 24.58 -8.78
C VAL A 89 -7.68 23.56 -9.71
N PRO A 90 -6.83 23.97 -10.67
CA PRO A 90 -6.08 23.02 -11.50
C PRO A 90 -5.21 22.07 -10.70
N ILE A 91 -4.45 22.56 -9.72
CA ILE A 91 -3.58 21.75 -8.86
C ILE A 91 -4.41 20.78 -8.01
N ALA A 92 -5.51 21.24 -7.41
CA ALA A 92 -6.42 20.40 -6.64
C ALA A 92 -6.97 19.24 -7.49
N VAL A 93 -7.45 19.54 -8.70
CA VAL A 93 -7.96 18.50 -9.63
C VAL A 93 -6.86 17.52 -10.02
N GLN A 94 -5.65 17.97 -10.27
CA GLN A 94 -4.53 17.10 -10.64
C GLN A 94 -4.14 16.15 -9.49
N THR A 95 -3.99 16.65 -8.27
CA THR A 95 -3.59 15.86 -7.12
C THR A 95 -4.67 14.85 -6.72
N LEU A 96 -5.94 15.22 -6.77
CA LEU A 96 -7.06 14.29 -6.53
C LEU A 96 -7.13 13.19 -7.60
N ARG A 97 -6.95 13.53 -8.89
CA ARG A 97 -6.87 12.53 -9.97
C ARG A 97 -5.66 11.60 -9.85
N ALA A 98 -4.58 12.09 -9.25
CA ALA A 98 -3.40 11.27 -8.95
C ALA A 98 -3.56 10.42 -7.67
N GLY A 99 -4.76 10.38 -7.06
CA GLY A 99 -5.09 9.50 -5.96
C GLY A 99 -4.98 10.12 -4.56
N ALA A 100 -4.83 11.44 -4.44
CA ALA A 100 -4.96 12.08 -3.13
C ALA A 100 -6.39 11.90 -2.59
N VAL A 101 -6.50 11.64 -1.29
CA VAL A 101 -7.77 11.43 -0.60
C VAL A 101 -8.53 12.74 -0.47
N ASP A 102 -7.80 13.83 -0.18
CA ASP A 102 -8.38 15.15 -0.01
C ASP A 102 -7.35 16.24 -0.31
N PHE A 103 -7.85 17.46 -0.52
CA PHE A 103 -7.07 18.66 -0.77
C PHE A 103 -7.56 19.79 0.14
N ILE A 104 -6.66 20.34 0.93
CA ILE A 104 -6.93 21.39 1.92
C ILE A 104 -6.05 22.59 1.59
N GLU A 105 -6.68 23.73 1.30
CA GLU A 105 -5.98 25.00 1.12
C GLU A 105 -5.83 25.72 2.47
N LYS A 106 -4.60 26.16 2.79
CA LYS A 106 -4.32 26.96 3.99
C LYS A 106 -4.65 28.45 3.73
N PRO A 107 -5.21 29.18 4.73
CA PRO A 107 -5.56 28.72 6.07
C PRO A 107 -6.90 27.95 6.09
N ALA A 108 -6.92 26.82 6.75
CA ALA A 108 -8.11 25.99 6.92
C ALA A 108 -8.42 25.74 8.41
N PRO A 109 -9.71 25.57 8.77
CA PRO A 109 -10.08 25.12 10.11
C PRO A 109 -9.44 23.76 10.42
N GLN A 110 -9.00 23.59 11.66
CA GLN A 110 -8.40 22.33 12.10
C GLN A 110 -9.35 21.12 11.95
N SER A 111 -10.67 21.34 12.05
CA SER A 111 -11.68 20.31 11.80
C SER A 111 -11.57 19.70 10.39
N ARG A 112 -11.21 20.53 9.37
CA ARG A 112 -11.02 20.02 8.00
C ARG A 112 -9.89 18.99 7.89
N LEU A 113 -8.78 19.22 8.61
CA LEU A 113 -7.69 18.25 8.65
C LEU A 113 -8.13 16.95 9.32
N LEU A 114 -8.87 17.02 10.43
CA LEU A 114 -9.40 15.82 11.09
C LEU A 114 -10.38 15.04 10.22
N GLU A 115 -11.28 15.70 9.51
CA GLU A 115 -12.20 15.08 8.56
C GLU A 115 -11.44 14.32 7.48
N ALA A 116 -10.45 14.96 6.86
CA ALA A 116 -9.63 14.36 5.82
C ALA A 116 -8.81 13.16 6.34
N ILE A 117 -8.22 13.28 7.53
CA ILE A 117 -7.53 12.17 8.21
C ILE A 117 -8.49 11.04 8.57
N GLY A 118 -9.72 11.36 9.00
CA GLY A 118 -10.78 10.38 9.22
C GLY A 118 -11.09 9.57 7.97
N THR A 119 -11.31 10.23 6.83
CA THR A 119 -11.53 9.58 5.53
C THR A 119 -10.32 8.72 5.11
N ALA A 120 -9.09 9.23 5.29
CA ALA A 120 -7.87 8.48 5.01
C ALA A 120 -7.78 7.22 5.91
N SER A 121 -8.16 7.34 7.17
CA SER A 121 -8.19 6.23 8.13
C SER A 121 -9.18 5.14 7.73
N GLU A 122 -10.39 5.51 7.30
CA GLU A 122 -11.39 4.57 6.80
C GLU A 122 -10.87 3.77 5.60
N LEU A 123 -10.16 4.42 4.67
CA LEU A 123 -9.53 3.75 3.53
C LEU A 123 -8.47 2.75 3.97
N ILE A 124 -7.65 3.06 4.99
CA ILE A 124 -6.65 2.14 5.54
C ILE A 124 -7.33 0.89 6.08
N PHE A 125 -8.37 1.04 6.88
CA PHE A 125 -9.10 -0.09 7.46
C PHE A 125 -9.88 -0.90 6.43
N ALA A 126 -10.44 -0.26 5.41
CA ALA A 126 -11.13 -0.95 4.31
C ALA A 126 -10.16 -1.82 3.46
N ARG A 127 -8.89 -1.42 3.36
CA ARG A 127 -7.84 -2.16 2.64
C ARG A 127 -7.21 -3.30 3.45
N GLU A 128 -7.34 -3.29 4.77
CA GLU A 128 -6.70 -4.27 5.67
C GLU A 128 -7.03 -5.73 5.36
N PRO A 129 -8.30 -6.13 5.11
CA PRO A 129 -8.62 -7.51 4.77
C PRO A 129 -7.91 -7.97 3.49
N ASN A 130 -7.77 -7.07 2.52
CA ASN A 130 -7.11 -7.37 1.24
C ASN A 130 -5.58 -7.47 1.41
N ARG A 131 -4.98 -6.61 2.21
CA ARG A 131 -3.54 -6.63 2.52
C ARG A 131 -3.12 -7.89 3.28
N LEU A 132 -3.87 -8.27 4.32
CA LEU A 132 -3.65 -9.52 5.05
C LEU A 132 -3.79 -10.74 4.11
N SER A 133 -4.79 -10.74 3.24
CA SER A 133 -4.97 -11.77 2.23
C SER A 133 -3.78 -11.84 1.28
N GLN A 134 -3.28 -10.70 0.78
CA GLN A 134 -2.11 -10.63 -0.10
C GLN A 134 -0.82 -11.07 0.60
N GLN A 135 -0.61 -10.71 1.86
CA GLN A 135 0.56 -11.16 2.63
C GLN A 135 0.55 -12.68 2.84
N ILE A 136 -0.60 -13.26 3.18
CA ILE A 136 -0.78 -14.70 3.30
C ILE A 136 -0.51 -15.39 1.95
N ILE A 137 -1.01 -14.83 0.85
CA ILE A 137 -0.78 -15.32 -0.51
C ILE A 137 0.71 -15.29 -0.84
N ALA A 138 1.39 -14.16 -0.62
CA ALA A 138 2.82 -14.00 -0.86
C ALA A 138 3.67 -14.97 -0.02
N GLN A 139 3.32 -15.15 1.26
CA GLN A 139 4.00 -16.12 2.14
C GLN A 139 3.84 -17.55 1.62
N ARG A 140 2.64 -17.95 1.19
CA ARG A 140 2.38 -19.28 0.64
C ARG A 140 3.16 -19.50 -0.67
N LEU A 141 3.24 -18.50 -1.55
CA LEU A 141 4.06 -18.57 -2.76
C LEU A 141 5.56 -18.75 -2.45
N ARG A 142 6.07 -18.01 -1.45
CA ARG A 142 7.47 -18.15 -1.00
C ARG A 142 7.80 -19.55 -0.46
N SER A 143 6.82 -20.28 0.06
CA SER A 143 7.01 -21.65 0.57
C SER A 143 7.13 -22.70 -0.54
N LEU A 144 6.82 -22.37 -1.79
CA LEU A 144 6.97 -23.27 -2.93
C LEU A 144 8.45 -23.37 -3.32
N THR A 145 8.89 -24.61 -3.63
CA THR A 145 10.18 -24.83 -4.28
C THR A 145 10.14 -24.30 -5.72
N ASP A 146 11.33 -24.08 -6.33
CA ASP A 146 11.40 -23.61 -7.72
C ASP A 146 10.65 -24.55 -8.66
N ARG A 147 10.76 -25.86 -8.45
CA ARG A 147 10.04 -26.86 -9.26
C ARG A 147 8.53 -26.82 -9.06
N GLU A 148 8.06 -26.60 -7.84
CA GLU A 148 6.63 -26.42 -7.57
C GLU A 148 6.11 -25.13 -8.19
N ARG A 149 6.93 -24.07 -8.22
CA ARG A 149 6.59 -22.79 -8.85
C ARG A 149 6.47 -22.93 -10.37
N GLU A 150 7.40 -23.59 -11.04
CA GLU A 150 7.31 -23.92 -12.46
C GLU A 150 6.03 -24.69 -12.79
N VAL A 151 5.71 -25.73 -12.01
CA VAL A 151 4.47 -26.49 -12.18
C VAL A 151 3.23 -25.60 -11.97
N LEU A 152 3.23 -24.72 -10.97
CA LEU A 152 2.14 -23.79 -10.73
C LEU A 152 1.92 -22.84 -11.92
N GLU A 153 2.98 -22.28 -12.50
CA GLU A 153 2.87 -21.39 -13.68
C GLU A 153 2.21 -22.10 -14.88
N HIS A 154 2.56 -23.35 -15.13
CA HIS A 154 1.91 -24.13 -16.19
C HIS A 154 0.44 -24.42 -15.90
N LEU A 155 0.10 -24.70 -14.61
CA LEU A 155 -1.27 -24.90 -14.18
C LEU A 155 -2.13 -23.64 -14.36
N LEU A 156 -1.59 -22.46 -14.02
CA LEU A 156 -2.28 -21.17 -14.20
C LEU A 156 -2.52 -20.85 -15.69
N LYS A 157 -1.66 -21.34 -16.58
CA LYS A 157 -1.85 -21.28 -18.04
C LYS A 157 -2.86 -22.32 -18.57
N GLY A 158 -3.50 -23.10 -17.69
CA GLY A 158 -4.51 -24.08 -18.06
C GLY A 158 -3.99 -25.39 -18.65
N LYS A 159 -2.68 -25.66 -18.57
CA LYS A 159 -2.08 -26.89 -19.14
C LYS A 159 -2.48 -28.15 -18.41
N LEU A 160 -2.64 -29.23 -19.15
CA LEU A 160 -2.92 -30.56 -18.59
C LEU A 160 -1.65 -31.22 -18.04
N ASN A 161 -1.80 -32.12 -17.07
CA ASN A 161 -0.66 -32.83 -16.45
C ASN A 161 0.28 -33.48 -17.47
N LYS A 162 -0.27 -34.06 -18.56
CA LYS A 162 0.51 -34.68 -19.62
C LYS A 162 1.38 -33.69 -20.39
N GLU A 163 0.88 -32.48 -20.61
CA GLU A 163 1.58 -31.42 -21.33
C GLU A 163 2.72 -30.87 -20.45
N ILE A 164 2.43 -30.63 -19.18
CA ILE A 164 3.42 -30.20 -18.19
C ILE A 164 4.53 -31.25 -18.03
N ALA A 165 4.15 -32.52 -17.99
CA ALA A 165 5.10 -33.64 -17.86
C ALA A 165 6.09 -33.69 -19.03
N VAL A 166 5.61 -33.48 -20.26
CA VAL A 166 6.46 -33.43 -21.47
C VAL A 166 7.38 -32.21 -21.40
N GLU A 167 6.85 -31.02 -21.15
CA GLU A 167 7.64 -29.77 -21.14
C GLU A 167 8.71 -29.74 -20.06
N LEU A 168 8.39 -30.30 -18.89
CA LEU A 168 9.32 -30.36 -17.75
C LEU A 168 10.17 -31.63 -17.71
N ASN A 169 10.04 -32.50 -18.72
CA ASN A 169 10.75 -33.79 -18.86
C ASN A 169 10.66 -34.68 -17.62
N VAL A 170 9.44 -34.89 -17.11
CA VAL A 170 9.13 -35.74 -15.94
C VAL A 170 7.90 -36.60 -16.21
N SER A 171 7.62 -37.56 -15.31
CA SER A 171 6.42 -38.38 -15.41
C SER A 171 5.15 -37.59 -15.01
N GLN A 172 3.97 -37.97 -15.54
CA GLN A 172 2.68 -37.42 -15.09
C GLN A 172 2.49 -37.62 -13.57
N ARG A 173 2.92 -38.77 -13.02
CA ARG A 173 2.86 -39.06 -11.60
C ARG A 173 3.70 -38.06 -10.78
N THR A 174 4.82 -37.60 -11.32
CA THR A 174 5.64 -36.56 -10.71
C THR A 174 4.90 -35.22 -10.66
N ILE A 175 4.19 -34.86 -11.74
CA ILE A 175 3.36 -33.65 -11.77
C ILE A 175 2.21 -33.74 -10.76
N GLU A 176 1.55 -34.89 -10.64
CA GLU A 176 0.50 -35.11 -9.63
C GLU A 176 1.03 -34.94 -8.20
N ALA A 177 2.22 -35.45 -7.91
CA ALA A 177 2.88 -35.27 -6.62
C ALA A 177 3.21 -33.78 -6.34
N HIS A 178 3.72 -33.05 -7.34
CA HIS A 178 3.92 -31.59 -7.20
C HIS A 178 2.61 -30.85 -6.98
N ARG A 179 1.55 -31.16 -7.70
CA ARG A 179 0.22 -30.57 -7.50
C ARG A 179 -0.32 -30.81 -6.09
N ALA A 180 -0.14 -32.00 -5.54
CA ALA A 180 -0.53 -32.31 -4.16
C ALA A 180 0.20 -31.41 -3.16
N ARG A 181 1.53 -31.28 -3.29
CA ARG A 181 2.36 -30.42 -2.44
C ARG A 181 2.03 -28.92 -2.60
N ILE A 182 1.77 -28.46 -3.83
CA ILE A 182 1.32 -27.08 -4.09
C ILE A 182 0.02 -26.82 -3.34
N ARG A 183 -0.99 -27.69 -3.45
CA ARG A 183 -2.27 -27.54 -2.74
C ARG A 183 -2.09 -27.52 -1.22
N GLU A 184 -1.25 -28.38 -0.69
CA GLU A 184 -0.94 -28.43 0.75
C GLU A 184 -0.31 -27.11 1.21
N LYS A 185 0.75 -26.65 0.55
CA LYS A 185 1.49 -25.42 0.90
C LYS A 185 0.65 -24.17 0.68
N THR A 186 -0.14 -24.12 -0.39
CA THR A 186 -1.02 -22.96 -0.70
C THR A 186 -2.35 -23.02 0.04
N ARG A 187 -2.67 -24.15 0.69
CA ARG A 187 -3.96 -24.41 1.36
C ARG A 187 -5.16 -24.23 0.41
N THR A 188 -5.01 -24.65 -0.84
CA THR A 188 -6.08 -24.60 -1.86
C THR A 188 -6.73 -25.96 -2.04
N ARG A 189 -8.02 -25.99 -2.38
CA ARG A 189 -8.78 -27.24 -2.60
C ARG A 189 -8.64 -27.77 -4.02
N GLY A 190 -8.36 -26.88 -4.99
CA GLY A 190 -8.25 -27.28 -6.38
C GLY A 190 -7.73 -26.17 -7.31
N ILE A 191 -7.76 -26.44 -8.61
CA ILE A 191 -7.25 -25.50 -9.63
C ILE A 191 -8.01 -24.17 -9.64
N VAL A 192 -9.32 -24.19 -9.38
CA VAL A 192 -10.14 -22.96 -9.32
C VAL A 192 -9.67 -22.02 -8.21
N ASP A 193 -9.35 -22.58 -7.04
CA ASP A 193 -8.83 -21.79 -5.92
C ASP A 193 -7.44 -21.24 -6.23
N LEU A 194 -6.58 -22.02 -6.93
CA LEU A 194 -5.26 -21.58 -7.38
C LEU A 194 -5.39 -20.40 -8.35
N ILE A 195 -6.29 -20.49 -9.34
CA ILE A 195 -6.53 -19.40 -10.29
C ILE A 195 -7.06 -18.14 -9.58
N ARG A 196 -8.01 -18.27 -8.65
CA ARG A 196 -8.53 -17.12 -7.89
C ARG A 196 -7.49 -16.46 -7.00
N MET A 197 -6.52 -17.23 -6.51
CA MET A 197 -5.53 -16.76 -5.54
C MET A 197 -4.26 -16.23 -6.22
N PHE A 198 -3.90 -16.74 -7.39
CA PHE A 198 -2.61 -16.50 -8.05
C PHE A 198 -2.69 -16.16 -9.55
N GLY A 199 -3.89 -16.19 -10.14
CA GLY A 199 -4.13 -15.92 -11.56
C GLY A 199 -4.43 -14.47 -11.93
#